data_ae395dda77b1f41ab971961b433cd32b
#
_entry.id   ae395dda77b1f41ab971961b433cd32b
#
_cell.length_a   1.000
_cell.length_b   1.000
_cell.length_c   1.000
_cell.angle_alpha   90.00
_cell.angle_beta   90.00
_cell.angle_gamma   90.00
#
_symmetry.space_group_name_H-M   'P 1'
#
loop_
_entity.id
_entity.type
_entity.pdbx_description
1 polymer ?
#
loop_
_entity_poly.entity_id
_entity_poly.type
_entity_poly.pdbx_seq_one_letter_code
_entity_poly.pdbx_strand_id
1 'polypeptide(L)'
;GSFTGLAAMTRSELTIRNVSFENLGIIPAQFARLGIRFEQHGDDIYIPQQEHYRIENFMDGSIMTIADAPWPGLTPDLLSVFLVVATQAKGSVLIHQKMFESRLFFVDKLIDMGAQIILCDPHRATVIGHDHQMRLRATRMTSPDIRAGVALLIAAMSAEGTSTIQNIEQIDRGYKDIDGRLNALGARITRVEE
;
A
#
# COMPACT_ATOMS: atom_id res chain seq x y z
N GLY A 1 -5.03 1.20 7.90
CA GLY A 1 -3.77 1.13 7.14
C GLY A 1 -4.01 1.15 5.63
N SER A 2 -4.84 0.25 5.09
CA SER A 2 -5.07 0.16 3.63
C SER A 2 -5.60 1.47 3.04
N PHE A 3 -6.56 2.12 3.70
CA PHE A 3 -7.08 3.42 3.24
C PHE A 3 -6.06 4.56 3.37
N THR A 4 -5.17 4.50 4.36
CA THR A 4 -4.03 5.43 4.44
C THR A 4 -3.12 5.29 3.23
N GLY A 5 -2.77 4.04 2.88
CA GLY A 5 -1.99 3.76 1.68
C GLY A 5 -2.69 4.19 0.40
N LEU A 6 -4.01 3.99 0.31
CA LEU A 6 -4.81 4.43 -0.82
C LEU A 6 -4.76 5.96 -1.00
N ALA A 7 -4.97 6.72 0.08
CA ALA A 7 -4.92 8.18 0.04
C ALA A 7 -3.55 8.69 -0.45
N ALA A 8 -2.47 8.08 0.06
CA ALA A 8 -1.11 8.41 -0.38
C ALA A 8 -0.89 8.14 -1.87
N MET A 9 -1.26 6.95 -2.34
CA MET A 9 -1.06 6.53 -3.73
C MET A 9 -1.89 7.34 -4.73
N THR A 10 -3.11 7.71 -4.36
CA THR A 10 -4.02 8.50 -5.21
C THR A 10 -3.83 10.00 -5.03
N ARG A 11 -2.93 10.43 -4.16
CA ARG A 11 -2.70 11.85 -3.81
C ARG A 11 -3.99 12.55 -3.40
N SER A 12 -4.78 11.88 -2.58
CA SER A 12 -6.08 12.35 -2.10
C SER A 12 -6.02 12.73 -0.64
N GLU A 13 -6.90 13.63 -0.21
CA GLU A 13 -7.18 13.79 1.21
C GLU A 13 -8.22 12.77 1.66
N LEU A 14 -8.13 12.32 2.90
CA LEU A 14 -9.06 11.34 3.44
C LEU A 14 -9.18 11.47 4.96
N THR A 15 -10.42 11.45 5.46
CA THR A 15 -10.66 11.27 6.89
C THR A 15 -11.13 9.86 7.17
N ILE A 16 -10.44 9.15 8.06
CA ILE A 16 -10.82 7.81 8.54
C ILE A 16 -11.34 7.98 9.96
N ARG A 17 -12.62 7.68 10.16
CA ARG A 17 -13.31 7.87 11.44
C ARG A 17 -13.25 6.64 12.31
N ASN A 18 -13.26 6.85 13.63
CA ASN A 18 -13.34 5.80 14.65
C ASN A 18 -12.24 4.73 14.44
N VAL A 19 -10.99 5.16 14.30
CA VAL A 19 -9.87 4.27 13.97
C VAL A 19 -9.35 3.50 15.19
N SER A 20 -9.84 3.82 16.39
CA SER A 20 -9.30 3.30 17.65
C SER A 20 -7.78 3.54 17.74
N PHE A 21 -7.40 4.81 17.66
CA PHE A 21 -6.00 5.25 17.45
C PHE A 21 -5.02 4.59 18.42
N GLU A 22 -5.42 4.41 19.69
CA GLU A 22 -4.61 3.77 20.72
C GLU A 22 -4.22 2.32 20.35
N ASN A 23 -5.05 1.65 19.55
CA ASN A 23 -4.84 0.26 19.14
C ASN A 23 -4.08 0.10 17.82
N LEU A 24 -3.73 1.20 17.14
CA LEU A 24 -2.98 1.13 15.89
C LEU A 24 -1.51 0.73 16.08
N GLY A 25 -0.99 0.79 17.30
CA GLY A 25 0.40 0.43 17.60
C GLY A 25 1.39 1.26 16.77
N ILE A 26 2.32 0.60 16.10
CA ILE A 26 3.37 1.27 15.33
C ILE A 26 2.95 1.67 13.91
N ILE A 27 1.75 1.32 13.46
CA ILE A 27 1.30 1.57 12.07
C ILE A 27 1.45 3.05 11.67
N PRO A 28 0.99 4.02 12.47
CA PRO A 28 1.18 5.44 12.15
C PRO A 28 2.64 5.82 11.96
N ALA A 29 3.50 5.40 12.88
CA ALA A 29 4.92 5.70 12.81
C ALA A 29 5.60 5.08 11.58
N GLN A 30 5.18 3.90 11.16
CA GLN A 30 5.70 3.26 9.95
C GLN A 30 5.28 4.01 8.67
N PHE A 31 4.04 4.50 8.59
CA PHE A 31 3.64 5.37 7.48
C PHE A 31 4.41 6.70 7.48
N ALA A 32 4.63 7.30 8.65
CA ALA A 32 5.44 8.52 8.77
C ALA A 32 6.86 8.32 8.22
N ARG A 33 7.47 7.14 8.42
CA ARG A 33 8.78 6.79 7.86
C ARG A 33 8.79 6.72 6.33
N LEU A 34 7.66 6.43 5.68
CA LEU A 34 7.49 6.57 4.24
C LEU A 34 7.22 8.02 3.81
N GLY A 35 7.11 8.97 4.76
CA GLY A 35 6.82 10.37 4.51
C GLY A 35 5.32 10.69 4.42
N ILE A 36 4.45 9.75 4.82
CA ILE A 36 3.01 9.99 4.85
C ILE A 36 2.65 10.76 6.10
N ARG A 37 2.08 11.94 5.92
CA ARG A 37 1.59 12.78 7.02
C ARG A 37 0.15 12.40 7.34
N PHE A 38 -0.18 12.47 8.61
CA PHE A 38 -1.57 12.40 9.08
C PHE A 38 -1.70 13.17 10.38
N GLU A 39 -2.90 13.60 10.65
CA GLU A 39 -3.28 14.36 11.83
C GLU A 39 -4.31 13.57 12.63
N GLN A 40 -4.11 13.48 13.93
CA GLN A 40 -5.06 12.84 14.81
C GLN A 40 -6.06 13.88 15.31
N HIS A 41 -7.35 13.61 15.12
CA HIS A 41 -8.46 14.42 15.60
C HIS A 41 -9.36 13.56 16.50
N GLY A 42 -9.00 13.46 17.78
CA GLY A 42 -9.66 12.52 18.68
C GLY A 42 -9.37 11.07 18.26
N ASP A 43 -10.43 10.32 17.96
CA ASP A 43 -10.31 8.95 17.44
C ASP A 43 -10.36 8.86 15.91
N ASP A 44 -10.32 9.99 15.22
CA ASP A 44 -10.27 10.08 13.77
C ASP A 44 -8.84 10.38 13.30
N ILE A 45 -8.51 9.96 12.08
CA ILE A 45 -7.28 10.32 11.38
C ILE A 45 -7.64 11.11 10.13
N TYR A 46 -7.01 12.27 9.96
CA TYR A 46 -7.01 13.01 8.70
C TYR A 46 -5.68 12.83 7.98
N ILE A 47 -5.75 12.43 6.73
CA ILE A 47 -4.61 12.28 5.83
C ILE A 47 -4.71 13.43 4.83
N PRO A 48 -3.80 14.43 4.88
CA PRO A 48 -3.82 15.53 3.93
C PRO A 48 -3.36 15.05 2.55
N GLN A 49 -3.82 15.70 1.52
CA GLN A 49 -3.29 15.50 0.17
C GLN A 49 -1.79 15.77 0.14
N GLN A 50 -1.01 14.86 -0.44
CA GLN A 50 0.42 15.01 -0.65
C GLN A 50 0.77 14.69 -2.10
N GLU A 51 1.36 15.68 -2.79
CA GLU A 51 1.87 15.48 -4.14
C GLU A 51 3.16 14.65 -4.15
N HIS A 52 3.95 14.77 -3.08
CA HIS A 52 5.20 14.06 -2.86
C HIS A 52 5.32 13.62 -1.41
N TYR A 53 5.92 12.47 -1.21
CA TYR A 53 6.33 11.99 0.10
C TYR A 53 7.67 11.28 0.01
N ARG A 54 8.52 11.43 1.02
CA ARG A 54 9.90 10.96 1.01
C ARG A 54 10.12 9.93 2.09
N ILE A 55 10.74 8.82 1.71
CA ILE A 55 11.22 7.79 2.64
C ILE A 55 12.35 8.38 3.49
N GLU A 56 12.28 8.19 4.80
CA GLU A 56 13.36 8.52 5.70
C GLU A 56 14.54 7.55 5.51
N ASN A 57 15.75 8.07 5.57
CA ASN A 57 16.94 7.24 5.70
C ASN A 57 17.27 7.04 7.17
N PHE A 58 18.01 5.99 7.50
CA PHE A 58 18.62 5.90 8.83
C PHE A 58 19.65 7.01 9.04
N MET A 59 19.99 7.29 10.31
CA MET A 59 20.91 8.38 10.66
C MET A 59 22.31 8.24 10.04
N ASP A 60 22.73 7.01 9.76
CA ASP A 60 23.98 6.68 9.07
C ASP A 60 23.88 6.75 7.53
N GLY A 61 22.70 7.15 7.00
CA GLY A 61 22.44 7.22 5.56
C GLY A 61 22.11 5.88 4.92
N SER A 62 22.05 4.78 5.67
CA SER A 62 21.66 3.48 5.12
C SER A 62 20.19 3.44 4.71
N ILE A 63 19.87 2.50 3.81
CA ILE A 63 18.51 2.33 3.27
C ILE A 63 17.59 1.86 4.40
N MET A 64 16.43 2.52 4.48
CA MET A 64 15.36 2.16 5.38
C MET A 64 14.91 0.72 5.16
N THR A 65 14.71 0.00 6.26
CA THR A 65 14.08 -1.33 6.24
C THR A 65 12.73 -1.28 6.97
N ILE A 66 11.68 -1.76 6.31
CA ILE A 66 10.38 -2.03 6.91
C ILE A 66 10.18 -3.54 6.95
N ALA A 67 10.00 -4.08 8.15
CA ALA A 67 9.83 -5.51 8.37
C ALA A 67 8.61 -5.78 9.24
N ASP A 68 7.92 -6.88 8.95
CA ASP A 68 6.88 -7.39 9.83
C ASP A 68 7.49 -8.07 11.07
N ALA A 69 6.72 -8.08 12.14
CA ALA A 69 7.09 -8.74 13.39
C ALA A 69 5.83 -9.03 14.21
N PRO A 70 5.89 -9.98 15.16
CA PRO A 70 4.83 -10.19 16.13
C PRO A 70 4.49 -8.90 16.89
N TRP A 71 3.24 -8.79 17.35
CA TRP A 71 2.81 -7.65 18.17
C TRP A 71 3.79 -7.41 19.36
N PRO A 72 4.20 -6.17 19.64
CA PRO A 72 3.73 -4.90 19.07
C PRO A 72 4.44 -4.44 17.78
N GLY A 73 5.07 -5.33 17.04
CA GLY A 73 5.68 -5.02 15.74
C GLY A 73 4.66 -4.77 14.63
N LEU A 74 5.16 -4.54 13.42
CA LEU A 74 4.30 -4.29 12.26
C LEU A 74 3.60 -5.58 11.82
N THR A 75 2.28 -5.50 11.73
CA THR A 75 1.48 -6.62 11.22
C THR A 75 1.86 -7.00 9.78
N PRO A 76 2.04 -8.28 9.48
CA PRO A 76 2.32 -8.75 8.12
C PRO A 76 1.19 -8.42 7.13
N ASP A 77 -0.03 -8.18 7.64
CA ASP A 77 -1.21 -7.88 6.81
C ASP A 77 -1.11 -6.55 6.06
N LEU A 78 -0.31 -5.62 6.55
CA LEU A 78 -0.10 -4.32 5.92
C LEU A 78 1.20 -4.23 5.11
N LEU A 79 2.09 -5.21 5.18
CA LEU A 79 3.40 -5.10 4.56
C LEU A 79 3.31 -4.90 3.03
N SER A 80 2.35 -5.57 2.38
CA SER A 80 2.07 -5.38 0.95
C SER A 80 1.57 -3.97 0.62
N VAL A 81 0.82 -3.35 1.51
CA VAL A 81 0.37 -1.95 1.37
C VAL A 81 1.56 -1.00 1.47
N PHE A 82 2.45 -1.20 2.45
CA PHE A 82 3.68 -0.40 2.58
C PHE A 82 4.56 -0.52 1.33
N LEU A 83 4.68 -1.72 0.78
CA LEU A 83 5.43 -1.96 -0.45
C LEU A 83 4.85 -1.16 -1.63
N VAL A 84 3.53 -1.21 -1.83
CA VAL A 84 2.87 -0.45 -2.90
C VAL A 84 3.05 1.05 -2.70
N VAL A 85 2.83 1.57 -1.50
CA VAL A 85 3.02 2.99 -1.18
C VAL A 85 4.45 3.44 -1.48
N ALA A 86 5.45 2.61 -1.17
CA ALA A 86 6.84 2.91 -1.43
C ALA A 86 7.15 3.07 -2.94
N THR A 87 6.39 2.44 -3.84
CA THR A 87 6.62 2.56 -5.29
C THR A 87 6.49 3.98 -5.80
N GLN A 88 5.75 4.83 -5.12
CA GLN A 88 5.54 6.23 -5.50
C GLN A 88 6.19 7.23 -4.53
N ALA A 89 6.87 6.77 -3.50
CA ALA A 89 7.66 7.62 -2.60
C ALA A 89 8.94 8.13 -3.28
N LYS A 90 9.55 9.16 -2.73
CA LYS A 90 10.91 9.56 -3.08
C LYS A 90 11.91 8.82 -2.22
N GLY A 91 12.76 7.99 -2.82
CA GLY A 91 13.79 7.23 -2.13
C GLY A 91 13.63 5.73 -2.31
N SER A 92 14.35 4.96 -1.50
CA SER A 92 14.37 3.50 -1.57
C SER A 92 14.12 2.89 -0.20
N VAL A 93 13.50 1.73 -0.18
CA VAL A 93 13.24 0.97 1.04
C VAL A 93 13.39 -0.53 0.79
N LEU A 94 13.93 -1.22 1.78
CA LEU A 94 13.93 -2.67 1.82
C LEU A 94 12.67 -3.14 2.59
N ILE A 95 11.81 -3.87 1.92
CA ILE A 95 10.67 -4.56 2.53
C ILE A 95 11.12 -5.96 2.89
N HIS A 96 11.00 -6.32 4.16
CA HIS A 96 11.44 -7.62 4.66
C HIS A 96 10.30 -8.35 5.36
N GLN A 97 9.78 -9.37 4.73
CA GLN A 97 8.76 -10.25 5.28
C GLN A 97 9.40 -11.39 6.05
N LYS A 98 9.27 -11.37 7.38
CA LYS A 98 9.89 -12.34 8.29
C LYS A 98 8.95 -13.46 8.73
N MET A 99 7.65 -13.16 8.80
CA MET A 99 6.69 -14.06 9.46
C MET A 99 6.11 -15.13 8.56
N PHE A 100 6.13 -14.94 7.24
CA PHE A 100 5.51 -15.86 6.28
C PHE A 100 6.39 -16.05 5.05
N GLU A 101 6.30 -17.23 4.45
CA GLU A 101 7.01 -17.52 3.21
C GLU A 101 6.23 -17.06 1.98
N SER A 102 6.95 -16.70 0.95
CA SER A 102 6.45 -16.54 -0.43
C SER A 102 5.33 -15.50 -0.65
N ARG A 103 5.16 -14.53 0.25
CA ARG A 103 4.09 -13.52 0.12
C ARG A 103 4.45 -12.32 -0.76
N LEU A 104 5.69 -12.23 -1.20
CA LEU A 104 6.16 -11.13 -2.07
C LEU A 104 6.01 -11.45 -3.57
N PHE A 105 5.48 -12.60 -3.96
CA PHE A 105 5.33 -12.94 -5.38
C PHE A 105 4.38 -12.02 -6.15
N PHE A 106 3.45 -11.34 -5.48
CA PHE A 106 2.57 -10.36 -6.12
C PHE A 106 3.35 -9.15 -6.71
N VAL A 107 4.61 -8.94 -6.32
CA VAL A 107 5.44 -7.83 -6.82
C VAL A 107 5.66 -7.92 -8.33
N ASP A 108 5.58 -9.11 -8.93
CA ASP A 108 5.66 -9.28 -10.38
C ASP A 108 4.60 -8.43 -11.08
N LYS A 109 3.39 -8.35 -10.53
CA LYS A 109 2.33 -7.52 -11.09
C LYS A 109 2.62 -6.03 -10.95
N LEU A 110 3.25 -5.60 -9.89
CA LEU A 110 3.69 -4.22 -9.72
C LEU A 110 4.82 -3.88 -10.71
N ILE A 111 5.73 -4.81 -10.97
CA ILE A 111 6.78 -4.66 -11.99
C ILE A 111 6.15 -4.54 -13.38
N ASP A 112 5.17 -5.38 -13.71
CA ASP A 112 4.39 -5.28 -14.95
C ASP A 112 3.70 -3.91 -15.09
N MET A 113 3.27 -3.33 -13.99
CA MET A 113 2.69 -1.98 -13.92
C MET A 113 3.76 -0.87 -14.06
N GLY A 114 5.04 -1.19 -14.05
CA GLY A 114 6.16 -0.26 -14.19
C GLY A 114 6.83 0.15 -12.87
N ALA A 115 6.52 -0.48 -11.74
CA ALA A 115 7.21 -0.23 -10.49
C ALA A 115 8.68 -0.73 -10.57
N GLN A 116 9.58 0.01 -9.94
CA GLN A 116 10.99 -0.39 -9.82
C GLN A 116 11.17 -1.18 -8.51
N ILE A 117 11.17 -2.49 -8.64
CA ILE A 117 11.32 -3.41 -7.52
C ILE A 117 12.36 -4.45 -7.86
N ILE A 118 13.28 -4.71 -6.93
CA ILE A 118 14.22 -5.81 -6.99
C ILE A 118 13.78 -6.84 -5.95
N LEU A 119 13.30 -7.98 -6.42
CA LEU A 119 13.02 -9.12 -5.55
C LEU A 119 14.33 -9.80 -5.20
N CYS A 120 14.84 -9.56 -4.00
CA CYS A 120 16.14 -10.07 -3.56
C CYS A 120 16.08 -11.59 -3.28
N ASP A 121 14.98 -12.01 -2.66
CA ASP A 121 14.67 -13.41 -2.35
C ASP A 121 13.16 -13.52 -1.99
N PRO A 122 12.62 -14.71 -1.62
CA PRO A 122 11.20 -14.85 -1.28
C PRO A 122 10.70 -13.98 -0.13
N HIS A 123 11.61 -13.42 0.67
CA HIS A 123 11.30 -12.65 1.87
C HIS A 123 11.66 -11.16 1.77
N ARG A 124 12.48 -10.76 0.79
CA ARG A 124 13.01 -9.40 0.71
C ARG A 124 12.85 -8.80 -0.67
N ALA A 125 12.33 -7.59 -0.71
CA ALA A 125 12.20 -6.79 -1.92
C ALA A 125 12.70 -5.37 -1.67
N THR A 126 13.58 -4.87 -2.53
CA THR A 126 13.99 -3.46 -2.53
C THR A 126 13.10 -2.70 -3.48
N VAL A 127 12.44 -1.68 -2.99
CA VAL A 127 11.58 -0.78 -3.78
C VAL A 127 12.31 0.53 -3.99
N ILE A 128 12.37 0.97 -5.23
CA ILE A 128 12.89 2.28 -5.63
C ILE A 128 11.69 3.11 -6.08
N GLY A 129 11.34 4.11 -5.29
CA GLY A 129 10.14 4.89 -5.54
C GLY A 129 10.29 5.90 -6.66
N HIS A 130 9.20 6.17 -7.36
CA HIS A 130 9.16 7.06 -8.53
C HIS A 130 8.91 8.53 -8.19
N ASP A 131 8.70 8.89 -6.93
CA ASP A 131 8.37 10.26 -6.49
C ASP A 131 7.16 10.84 -7.26
N HIS A 132 6.18 10.00 -7.58
CA HIS A 132 5.03 10.33 -8.44
C HIS A 132 5.38 10.92 -9.82
N GLN A 133 6.64 10.83 -10.25
CA GLN A 133 7.07 11.33 -11.57
C GLN A 133 6.70 10.36 -12.70
N MET A 134 6.65 9.07 -12.40
CA MET A 134 6.20 8.02 -13.32
C MET A 134 5.03 7.29 -12.70
N ARG A 135 3.88 7.34 -13.36
CA ARG A 135 2.69 6.63 -12.91
C ARG A 135 2.77 5.16 -13.24
N LEU A 136 2.16 4.35 -12.38
CA LEU A 136 1.91 2.96 -12.71
C LEU A 136 0.96 2.86 -13.89
N ARG A 137 1.10 1.82 -14.68
CA ARG A 137 0.26 1.52 -15.85
C ARG A 137 -0.78 0.49 -15.50
N ALA A 138 -1.95 0.63 -16.08
CA ALA A 138 -3.00 -0.36 -15.95
C ALA A 138 -2.56 -1.73 -16.50
N THR A 139 -2.99 -2.79 -15.83
CA THR A 139 -2.74 -4.16 -16.27
C THR A 139 -3.86 -5.11 -15.84
N ARG A 140 -3.86 -6.31 -16.39
CA ARG A 140 -4.69 -7.40 -15.92
C ARG A 140 -3.92 -8.21 -14.87
N MET A 141 -4.54 -8.43 -13.71
CA MET A 141 -3.92 -9.13 -12.59
C MET A 141 -4.93 -10.03 -11.88
N THR A 142 -4.40 -10.97 -11.10
CA THR A 142 -5.22 -11.87 -10.29
C THR A 142 -4.85 -11.67 -8.83
N SER A 143 -5.85 -11.52 -7.98
CA SER A 143 -5.65 -11.42 -6.53
C SER A 143 -5.22 -12.79 -5.97
N PRO A 144 -4.00 -12.91 -5.43
CA PRO A 144 -3.55 -14.20 -4.88
C PRO A 144 -4.12 -14.48 -3.49
N ASP A 145 -4.31 -13.43 -2.72
CA ASP A 145 -4.88 -13.46 -1.37
C ASP A 145 -5.47 -12.10 -1.00
N ILE A 146 -6.03 -12.02 0.21
CA ILE A 146 -6.71 -10.82 0.72
C ILE A 146 -5.76 -9.61 0.84
N ARG A 147 -4.51 -9.82 1.23
CA ARG A 147 -3.53 -8.75 1.54
C ARG A 147 -2.90 -8.20 0.27
N ALA A 148 -2.40 -9.10 -0.57
CA ALA A 148 -1.87 -8.73 -1.87
C ALA A 148 -2.98 -8.19 -2.77
N GLY A 149 -4.20 -8.74 -2.70
CA GLY A 149 -5.34 -8.26 -3.45
C GLY A 149 -5.68 -6.81 -3.18
N VAL A 150 -5.78 -6.39 -1.91
CA VAL A 150 -6.03 -4.98 -1.59
C VAL A 150 -4.86 -4.08 -1.98
N ALA A 151 -3.61 -4.56 -1.86
CA ALA A 151 -2.45 -3.81 -2.30
C ALA A 151 -2.45 -3.60 -3.83
N LEU A 152 -2.80 -4.62 -4.61
CA LEU A 152 -2.98 -4.52 -6.06
C LEU A 152 -4.15 -3.60 -6.43
N LEU A 153 -5.24 -3.60 -5.68
CA LEU A 153 -6.35 -2.66 -5.86
C LEU A 153 -5.89 -1.21 -5.66
N ILE A 154 -5.11 -0.94 -4.60
CA ILE A 154 -4.54 0.38 -4.33
C ILE A 154 -3.62 0.81 -5.49
N ALA A 155 -2.76 -0.07 -5.96
CA ALA A 155 -1.90 0.19 -7.12
C ALA A 155 -2.72 0.50 -8.38
N ALA A 156 -3.76 -0.32 -8.66
CA ALA A 156 -4.64 -0.13 -9.81
C ALA A 156 -5.38 1.22 -9.78
N MET A 157 -5.84 1.65 -8.61
CA MET A 157 -6.53 2.94 -8.45
C MET A 157 -5.61 4.14 -8.66
N SER A 158 -4.31 3.98 -8.49
CA SER A 158 -3.31 5.04 -8.75
C SER A 158 -2.74 4.99 -10.17
N ALA A 159 -3.02 3.93 -10.93
CA ALA A 159 -2.48 3.69 -12.26
C ALA A 159 -3.21 4.48 -13.35
N GLU A 160 -2.51 4.73 -14.45
CA GLU A 160 -3.12 5.26 -15.67
C GLU A 160 -3.81 4.14 -16.46
N GLY A 161 -5.03 4.38 -16.89
CA GLY A 161 -5.85 3.44 -17.68
C GLY A 161 -6.78 2.60 -16.82
N THR A 162 -7.30 1.52 -17.37
CA THR A 162 -8.24 0.62 -16.71
C THR A 162 -7.58 -0.71 -16.40
N SER A 163 -7.44 -1.03 -15.13
CA SER A 163 -6.95 -2.34 -14.67
C SER A 163 -8.11 -3.32 -14.47
N THR A 164 -7.84 -4.59 -14.69
CA THR A 164 -8.77 -5.68 -14.37
C THR A 164 -8.17 -6.57 -13.29
N ILE A 165 -8.93 -6.78 -12.21
CA ILE A 165 -8.51 -7.66 -11.11
C ILE A 165 -9.46 -8.84 -11.07
N GLN A 166 -8.91 -10.04 -11.24
CA GLN A 166 -9.62 -11.31 -11.14
C GLN A 166 -9.50 -11.89 -9.73
N ASN A 167 -10.30 -12.90 -9.39
CA ASN A 167 -10.30 -13.60 -8.11
C ASN A 167 -10.57 -12.62 -6.94
N ILE A 168 -11.54 -11.72 -7.15
CA ILE A 168 -11.85 -10.63 -6.21
C ILE A 168 -12.50 -11.10 -4.92
N GLU A 169 -13.06 -12.29 -4.89
CA GLU A 169 -13.59 -12.94 -3.69
C GLU A 169 -12.53 -13.06 -2.59
N GLN A 170 -11.25 -13.08 -2.94
CA GLN A 170 -10.16 -13.02 -1.95
C GLN A 170 -10.14 -11.66 -1.24
N ILE A 171 -10.43 -10.57 -1.96
CA ILE A 171 -10.50 -9.23 -1.37
C ILE A 171 -11.77 -9.11 -0.51
N ASP A 172 -12.89 -9.61 -1.01
CA ASP A 172 -14.20 -9.55 -0.33
C ASP A 172 -14.20 -10.22 1.05
N ARG A 173 -13.35 -11.21 1.25
CA ARG A 173 -13.20 -11.90 2.55
C ARG A 173 -12.79 -10.99 3.70
N GLY A 174 -12.09 -9.89 3.42
CA GLY A 174 -11.64 -8.92 4.44
C GLY A 174 -12.14 -7.50 4.25
N TYR A 175 -12.70 -7.20 3.10
CA TYR A 175 -13.14 -5.84 2.73
C TYR A 175 -14.56 -5.87 2.19
N LYS A 176 -15.53 -5.87 3.09
CA LYS A 176 -16.95 -5.89 2.73
C LYS A 176 -17.30 -4.68 1.85
N ASP A 177 -17.92 -4.95 0.70
CA ASP A 177 -18.44 -3.95 -0.24
C ASP A 177 -17.39 -2.88 -0.59
N ILE A 178 -16.15 -3.33 -0.86
CA ILE A 178 -15.02 -2.40 -1.05
C ILE A 178 -15.22 -1.52 -2.28
N ASP A 179 -15.76 -2.05 -3.36
CA ASP A 179 -16.07 -1.32 -4.58
C ASP A 179 -17.17 -0.27 -4.36
N GLY A 180 -18.28 -0.61 -3.70
CA GLY A 180 -19.33 0.34 -3.33
C GLY A 180 -18.80 1.46 -2.45
N ARG A 181 -18.02 1.13 -1.43
CA ARG A 181 -17.41 2.10 -0.51
C ARG A 181 -16.42 3.03 -1.21
N LEU A 182 -15.58 2.51 -2.10
CA LEU A 182 -14.61 3.30 -2.84
C LEU A 182 -15.30 4.17 -3.90
N ASN A 183 -16.33 3.65 -4.58
CA ASN A 183 -17.13 4.41 -5.53
C ASN A 183 -17.86 5.58 -4.84
N ALA A 184 -18.33 5.40 -3.60
CA ALA A 184 -18.90 6.48 -2.80
C ALA A 184 -17.88 7.60 -2.48
N LEU A 185 -16.59 7.30 -2.52
CA LEU A 185 -15.49 8.25 -2.37
C LEU A 185 -15.00 8.82 -3.72
N GLY A 186 -15.62 8.43 -4.85
CA GLY A 186 -15.28 8.94 -6.17
C GLY A 186 -14.44 8.02 -7.04
N ALA A 187 -14.23 6.77 -6.64
CA ALA A 187 -13.61 5.75 -7.50
C ALA A 187 -14.53 5.38 -8.68
N ARG A 188 -13.98 4.66 -9.63
CA ARG A 188 -14.71 4.13 -10.79
C ARG A 188 -14.44 2.63 -10.90
N ILE A 189 -15.07 1.86 -10.05
CA ILE A 189 -14.92 0.41 -9.99
C ILE A 189 -16.22 -0.24 -10.45
N THR A 190 -16.12 -1.18 -11.37
CA THR A 190 -17.27 -1.96 -11.86
C THR A 190 -16.97 -3.43 -11.69
N ARG A 191 -17.87 -4.18 -11.08
CA ARG A 191 -17.83 -5.64 -11.07
C ARG A 191 -18.32 -6.15 -12.40
N VAL A 192 -17.61 -7.08 -12.96
CA VAL A 192 -18.00 -7.79 -14.19
C VAL A 192 -18.09 -9.27 -13.86
N GLU A 193 -19.17 -9.92 -14.31
CA GLU A 193 -19.31 -11.37 -14.26
C GLU A 193 -18.53 -11.96 -15.44
N GLU A 194 -17.77 -13.03 -15.18
CA GLU A 194 -17.06 -13.78 -16.24
C GLU A 194 -18.00 -14.80 -16.90
#